data_a09b788644dbdc972971f30f97c15b52
#
_entry.id   a09b788644dbdc972971f30f97c15b52
#
_cell.length_a   1.000
_cell.length_b   1.000
_cell.length_c   1.000
_cell.angle_alpha   90.00
_cell.angle_beta   90.00
_cell.angle_gamma   90.00
#
_symmetry.space_group_name_H-M   'P 1'
#
loop_
_entity.id
_entity.type
_entity.pdbx_description
1 polymer ?
#
loop_
_entity_poly.entity_id
_entity_poly.type
_entity_poly.pdbx_seq_one_letter_code
_entity_poly.pdbx_strand_id
1 'polypeptide(L)'
;MNYEKLVQEFLNYDCRLLSNKLDLEGQNKSIHHTKVKIVAACGHEHECVVNNFLNRRTAILCKDCCFQNVKKMYKNEQYISPFETEYKGYVELKKILERSSFEVEKTKDGCRADFMIRVKDSSENRWIGVQLKVTRKISFRRYTFRNVHKSYENLLMFCYCLEDRKLWIFPFSEIKDLKDKLKISERSKYNKFLVDKDDNIHSLILSYRCHYGHYLKEEYRCMLGKDMNIFLLFLSPIQRLKMEKLIFI
;
A
#
# COMPACT_ATOMS: atom_id res chain seq x y z
N MET A 1 -6.04 -8.85 35.57
CA MET A 1 -7.17 -9.76 35.23
C MET A 1 -6.91 -11.05 35.98
N ASN A 2 -7.90 -11.61 36.71
CA ASN A 2 -7.78 -12.91 37.35
C ASN A 2 -8.15 -14.06 36.41
N TYR A 3 -7.89 -15.31 36.83
CA TYR A 3 -8.11 -16.50 35.98
C TYR A 3 -9.59 -16.68 35.61
N GLU A 4 -10.49 -16.51 36.54
CA GLU A 4 -11.94 -16.69 36.39
C GLU A 4 -12.48 -15.70 35.32
N LYS A 5 -12.03 -14.46 35.40
CA LYS A 5 -12.39 -13.44 34.41
C LYS A 5 -11.83 -13.77 33.02
N LEU A 6 -10.62 -14.34 32.95
CA LEU A 6 -10.03 -14.78 31.71
C LEU A 6 -10.83 -15.92 31.07
N VAL A 7 -11.24 -16.92 31.86
CA VAL A 7 -12.10 -18.02 31.40
C VAL A 7 -13.39 -17.48 30.81
N GLN A 8 -14.04 -16.54 31.50
CA GLN A 8 -15.29 -15.93 31.02
C GLN A 8 -15.10 -15.15 29.73
N GLU A 9 -13.98 -14.42 29.61
CA GLU A 9 -13.67 -13.71 28.34
C GLU A 9 -13.52 -14.67 27.17
N PHE A 10 -12.87 -15.82 27.32
CA PHE A 10 -12.77 -16.81 26.26
C PHE A 10 -14.13 -17.41 25.91
N LEU A 11 -14.98 -17.71 26.90
CA LEU A 11 -16.33 -18.23 26.67
C LEU A 11 -17.22 -17.25 25.91
N ASN A 12 -17.08 -15.95 26.15
CA ASN A 12 -17.83 -14.91 25.43
C ASN A 12 -17.56 -14.90 23.90
N TYR A 13 -16.50 -15.58 23.45
CA TYR A 13 -16.12 -15.69 22.05
C TYR A 13 -16.11 -17.15 21.55
N ASP A 14 -16.94 -18.02 22.17
CA ASP A 14 -17.06 -19.43 21.82
C ASP A 14 -15.73 -20.19 21.89
N CYS A 15 -14.80 -19.74 22.72
CA CYS A 15 -13.52 -20.39 22.98
C CYS A 15 -13.50 -20.97 24.40
N ARG A 16 -12.84 -22.12 24.58
CA ARG A 16 -12.67 -22.73 25.90
C ARG A 16 -11.19 -22.75 26.29
N LEU A 17 -10.86 -22.17 27.44
CA LEU A 17 -9.50 -22.20 27.98
C LEU A 17 -9.16 -23.63 28.48
N LEU A 18 -8.03 -24.17 28.01
CA LEU A 18 -7.49 -25.48 28.41
C LEU A 18 -6.37 -25.34 29.44
N SER A 19 -5.58 -24.23 29.39
CA SER A 19 -4.54 -23.98 30.38
C SER A 19 -5.16 -23.76 31.76
N ASN A 20 -4.65 -24.46 32.77
CA ASN A 20 -5.10 -24.29 34.14
C ASN A 20 -4.43 -23.08 34.82
N LYS A 21 -4.87 -22.74 36.03
CA LYS A 21 -4.37 -21.58 36.78
C LYS A 21 -2.88 -21.69 37.08
N LEU A 22 -2.40 -22.89 37.45
CA LEU A 22 -0.99 -23.13 37.76
C LEU A 22 -0.08 -22.97 36.56
N ASP A 23 -0.55 -23.39 35.35
CA ASP A 23 0.19 -23.18 34.10
C ASP A 23 0.43 -21.70 33.79
N LEU A 24 -0.49 -20.84 34.23
CA LEU A 24 -0.39 -19.39 34.01
C LEU A 24 0.50 -18.71 35.04
N GLU A 25 0.40 -19.11 36.29
CA GLU A 25 1.22 -18.57 37.39
C GLU A 25 2.68 -18.98 37.28
N GLY A 26 2.97 -20.14 36.72
CA GLY A 26 4.36 -20.64 36.49
C GLY A 26 5.16 -19.92 35.40
N GLN A 27 4.54 -19.06 34.58
CA GLN A 27 5.22 -18.42 33.45
C GLN A 27 6.00 -17.14 33.79
N ASN A 28 6.04 -16.68 35.04
CA ASN A 28 6.74 -15.45 35.48
C ASN A 28 6.48 -14.22 34.60
N LYS A 29 5.34 -14.14 33.93
CA LYS A 29 4.92 -13.07 33.03
C LYS A 29 3.57 -12.52 33.43
N SER A 30 3.32 -11.27 33.10
CA SER A 30 1.97 -10.74 33.20
C SER A 30 1.00 -11.62 32.41
N ILE A 31 -0.18 -11.89 32.94
CA ILE A 31 -1.21 -12.71 32.30
C ILE A 31 -1.52 -12.28 30.86
N HIS A 32 -1.34 -11.00 30.55
CA HIS A 32 -1.53 -10.45 29.21
C HIS A 32 -0.50 -10.96 28.18
N HIS A 33 0.71 -11.28 28.62
CA HIS A 33 1.81 -11.77 27.76
C HIS A 33 1.98 -13.28 27.82
N THR A 34 1.10 -13.96 28.55
CA THR A 34 1.12 -15.41 28.70
C THR A 34 0.54 -16.10 27.48
N LYS A 35 1.16 -17.20 27.05
CA LYS A 35 0.59 -18.13 26.07
C LYS A 35 -0.35 -19.07 26.76
N VAL A 36 -1.51 -19.29 26.18
CA VAL A 36 -2.55 -20.20 26.67
C VAL A 36 -2.98 -21.18 25.60
N LYS A 37 -3.31 -22.38 26.01
CA LYS A 37 -3.97 -23.38 25.16
C LYS A 37 -5.48 -23.22 25.28
N ILE A 38 -6.16 -23.23 24.17
CA ILE A 38 -7.60 -23.08 24.07
C ILE A 38 -8.18 -24.11 23.10
N VAL A 39 -9.44 -24.46 23.28
CA VAL A 39 -10.27 -24.91 22.16
C VAL A 39 -10.83 -23.66 21.49
N ALA A 40 -10.46 -23.44 20.25
CA ALA A 40 -10.90 -22.29 19.46
C ALA A 40 -12.37 -22.45 19.04
N ALA A 41 -13.02 -21.37 18.60
CA ALA A 41 -14.42 -21.39 18.16
C ALA A 41 -14.71 -22.40 17.02
N CYS A 42 -13.70 -22.86 16.30
CA CYS A 42 -13.81 -23.93 15.32
C CYS A 42 -13.71 -25.36 15.89
N GLY A 43 -13.62 -25.51 17.20
CA GLY A 43 -13.52 -26.80 17.89
C GLY A 43 -12.11 -27.41 17.95
N HIS A 44 -11.10 -26.80 17.35
CA HIS A 44 -9.71 -27.30 17.35
C HIS A 44 -8.88 -26.65 18.45
N GLU A 45 -7.89 -27.39 18.93
CA GLU A 45 -6.90 -26.84 19.86
C GLU A 45 -6.02 -25.80 19.17
N HIS A 46 -5.70 -24.74 19.91
CA HIS A 46 -4.87 -23.65 19.43
C HIS A 46 -4.12 -23.00 20.59
N GLU A 47 -2.91 -22.51 20.31
CA GLU A 47 -2.17 -21.66 21.26
C GLU A 47 -2.29 -20.18 20.87
N CYS A 48 -2.60 -19.33 21.83
CA CYS A 48 -2.64 -17.89 21.62
C CYS A 48 -2.04 -17.12 22.79
N VAL A 49 -1.60 -15.89 22.53
CA VAL A 49 -1.22 -14.94 23.57
C VAL A 49 -2.47 -14.22 24.06
N VAL A 50 -2.71 -14.18 25.37
CA VAL A 50 -3.90 -13.56 25.97
C VAL A 50 -4.15 -12.15 25.45
N ASN A 51 -3.13 -11.30 25.38
CA ASN A 51 -3.27 -9.93 24.89
C ASN A 51 -3.72 -9.86 23.43
N ASN A 52 -3.25 -10.79 22.59
CA ASN A 52 -3.68 -10.85 21.19
C ASN A 52 -5.16 -11.23 21.06
N PHE A 53 -5.66 -12.08 21.97
CA PHE A 53 -7.07 -12.42 22.04
C PHE A 53 -7.91 -11.22 22.48
N LEU A 54 -7.57 -10.61 23.61
CA LEU A 54 -8.31 -9.49 24.19
C LEU A 54 -8.39 -8.26 23.27
N ASN A 55 -7.35 -8.02 22.47
CA ASN A 55 -7.30 -6.91 21.53
C ASN A 55 -8.13 -7.15 20.25
N ARG A 56 -8.39 -8.41 19.88
CA ARG A 56 -9.11 -8.73 18.64
C ARG A 56 -10.62 -8.60 18.77
N ARG A 57 -11.18 -8.91 19.95
CA ARG A 57 -12.62 -8.94 20.23
C ARG A 57 -13.43 -9.72 19.16
N THR A 58 -12.87 -10.82 18.68
CA THR A 58 -13.48 -11.69 17.67
C THR A 58 -13.20 -13.13 18.03
N ALA A 59 -14.09 -14.06 17.67
CA ALA A 59 -13.86 -15.49 17.81
C ALA A 59 -12.53 -15.90 17.18
N ILE A 60 -11.75 -16.69 17.93
CA ILE A 60 -10.48 -17.23 17.42
C ILE A 60 -10.77 -18.50 16.66
N LEU A 61 -10.19 -18.61 15.47
CA LEU A 61 -10.09 -19.84 14.71
C LEU A 61 -8.65 -20.38 14.82
N CYS A 62 -8.49 -21.69 14.77
CA CYS A 62 -7.17 -22.28 14.64
C CYS A 62 -6.55 -21.87 13.29
N LYS A 63 -5.23 -22.00 13.16
CA LYS A 63 -4.48 -21.55 11.99
C LYS A 63 -5.04 -22.13 10.67
N ASP A 64 -5.40 -23.41 10.68
CA ASP A 64 -5.88 -24.12 9.48
C ASP A 64 -7.30 -23.66 9.09
N CYS A 65 -8.21 -23.51 10.06
CA CYS A 65 -9.55 -22.99 9.80
C CYS A 65 -9.52 -21.52 9.38
N CYS A 66 -8.63 -20.71 9.95
CA CYS A 66 -8.41 -19.35 9.51
C CYS A 66 -7.96 -19.32 8.04
N PHE A 67 -7.00 -20.16 7.68
CA PHE A 67 -6.52 -20.30 6.31
C PHE A 67 -7.60 -20.80 5.34
N GLN A 68 -8.42 -21.78 5.76
CA GLN A 68 -9.56 -22.27 4.97
C GLN A 68 -10.61 -21.18 4.75
N ASN A 69 -10.93 -20.40 5.79
CA ASN A 69 -11.87 -19.28 5.67
C ASN A 69 -11.32 -18.19 4.74
N VAL A 70 -10.04 -17.87 4.84
CA VAL A 70 -9.38 -16.96 3.91
C VAL A 70 -9.47 -17.51 2.47
N LYS A 71 -9.19 -18.80 2.24
CA LYS A 71 -9.36 -19.43 0.92
C LYS A 71 -10.81 -19.37 0.42
N LYS A 72 -11.80 -19.60 1.30
CA LYS A 72 -13.22 -19.46 0.94
C LYS A 72 -13.58 -18.03 0.57
N MET A 73 -13.06 -17.04 1.31
CA MET A 73 -13.23 -15.61 0.98
C MET A 73 -12.61 -15.25 -0.37
N TYR A 74 -11.45 -15.85 -0.72
CA TYR A 74 -10.83 -15.69 -2.04
C TYR A 74 -11.61 -16.32 -3.19
N LYS A 75 -12.36 -17.39 -2.91
CA LYS A 75 -13.22 -18.06 -3.90
C LYS A 75 -14.57 -17.38 -4.08
N ASN A 76 -15.05 -16.63 -3.10
CA ASN A 76 -16.28 -15.85 -3.22
C ASN A 76 -15.99 -14.57 -3.99
N GLU A 77 -16.82 -14.26 -4.98
CA GLU A 77 -16.72 -13.05 -5.84
C GLU A 77 -16.62 -11.72 -5.09
N GLN A 78 -16.88 -11.72 -3.79
CA GLN A 78 -16.76 -10.53 -2.91
C GLN A 78 -15.32 -10.18 -2.51
N TYR A 79 -14.36 -11.12 -2.65
CA TYR A 79 -12.96 -10.83 -2.35
C TYR A 79 -12.22 -10.40 -3.61
N ILE A 80 -12.06 -9.11 -3.76
CA ILE A 80 -11.17 -8.55 -4.77
C ILE A 80 -9.76 -8.51 -4.18
N SER A 81 -8.81 -9.19 -4.81
CA SER A 81 -7.42 -9.19 -4.36
C SER A 81 -6.82 -7.77 -4.39
N PRO A 82 -5.81 -7.47 -3.57
CA PRO A 82 -5.09 -6.19 -3.65
C PRO A 82 -4.57 -5.90 -5.07
N PHE A 83 -4.07 -6.92 -5.75
CA PHE A 83 -3.58 -6.83 -7.13
C PHE A 83 -4.71 -6.46 -8.11
N GLU A 84 -5.87 -7.11 -7.99
CA GLU A 84 -7.05 -6.82 -8.81
C GLU A 84 -7.60 -5.41 -8.53
N THR A 85 -7.57 -4.99 -7.26
CA THR A 85 -7.94 -3.62 -6.85
C THR A 85 -7.05 -2.59 -7.52
N GLU A 86 -5.74 -2.81 -7.50
CA GLU A 86 -4.76 -1.92 -8.13
C GLU A 86 -4.92 -1.89 -9.65
N TYR A 87 -5.10 -3.05 -10.28
CA TYR A 87 -5.33 -3.15 -11.71
C TYR A 87 -6.61 -2.43 -12.16
N LYS A 88 -7.72 -2.58 -11.43
CA LYS A 88 -8.96 -1.83 -11.68
C LYS A 88 -8.74 -0.31 -11.59
N GLY A 89 -8.05 0.13 -10.54
CA GLY A 89 -7.69 1.54 -10.38
C GLY A 89 -6.83 2.06 -11.54
N TYR A 90 -5.85 1.28 -11.98
CA TYR A 90 -5.03 1.64 -13.13
C TYR A 90 -5.86 1.79 -14.41
N VAL A 91 -6.77 0.86 -14.70
CA VAL A 91 -7.60 0.90 -15.91
C VAL A 91 -8.52 2.13 -15.91
N GLU A 92 -9.12 2.47 -14.77
CA GLU A 92 -9.97 3.66 -14.67
C GLU A 92 -9.16 4.95 -14.82
N LEU A 93 -8.03 5.06 -14.14
CA LEU A 93 -7.14 6.22 -14.21
C LEU A 93 -6.55 6.42 -15.60
N LYS A 94 -6.17 5.34 -16.29
CA LYS A 94 -5.71 5.41 -17.68
C LYS A 94 -6.74 6.10 -18.57
N LYS A 95 -8.01 5.74 -18.47
CA LYS A 95 -9.09 6.37 -19.25
C LYS A 95 -9.25 7.86 -18.92
N ILE A 96 -9.12 8.24 -17.64
CA ILE A 96 -9.20 9.64 -17.20
C ILE A 96 -8.03 10.44 -17.78
N LEU A 97 -6.81 9.93 -17.66
CA LEU A 97 -5.58 10.58 -18.14
C LEU A 97 -5.57 10.72 -19.66
N GLU A 98 -5.97 9.68 -20.40
CA GLU A 98 -6.05 9.72 -21.85
C GLU A 98 -7.05 10.75 -22.38
N ARG A 99 -8.14 10.99 -21.65
CA ARG A 99 -9.11 12.07 -21.91
C ARG A 99 -8.52 13.45 -21.57
N SER A 100 -7.63 13.52 -20.62
CA SER A 100 -6.96 14.76 -20.17
C SER A 100 -5.67 15.06 -20.96
N SER A 101 -5.56 14.56 -22.18
CA SER A 101 -4.44 14.79 -23.10
C SER A 101 -3.10 14.17 -22.67
N PHE A 102 -3.13 13.08 -21.91
CA PHE A 102 -1.94 12.29 -21.61
C PHE A 102 -1.88 11.00 -22.43
N GLU A 103 -0.67 10.62 -22.78
CA GLU A 103 -0.32 9.26 -23.17
C GLU A 103 0.07 8.50 -21.90
N VAL A 104 -0.40 7.24 -21.76
CA VAL A 104 -0.16 6.42 -20.56
C VAL A 104 0.44 5.08 -20.96
N GLU A 105 1.60 4.77 -20.40
CA GLU A 105 2.27 3.49 -20.61
C GLU A 105 2.51 2.78 -19.29
N LYS A 106 2.06 1.52 -19.19
CA LYS A 106 2.31 0.68 -18.01
C LYS A 106 3.79 0.27 -17.97
N THR A 107 4.41 0.36 -16.81
CA THR A 107 5.78 -0.11 -16.61
C THR A 107 5.83 -1.62 -16.41
N LYS A 108 7.02 -2.20 -16.52
CA LYS A 108 7.25 -3.62 -16.18
C LYS A 108 7.17 -3.83 -14.67
N ASP A 109 6.85 -5.06 -14.26
CA ASP A 109 6.83 -5.43 -12.85
C ASP A 109 8.23 -5.24 -12.23
N GLY A 110 8.25 -4.76 -10.98
CA GLY A 110 9.48 -4.45 -10.26
C GLY A 110 10.01 -3.03 -10.45
N CYS A 111 9.36 -2.23 -11.28
CA CYS A 111 9.67 -0.83 -11.46
C CYS A 111 9.22 0.03 -10.27
N ARG A 112 9.93 1.14 -9.99
CA ARG A 112 9.51 2.10 -8.96
C ARG A 112 8.20 2.80 -9.30
N ALA A 113 7.97 3.10 -10.57
CA ALA A 113 6.69 3.61 -11.05
C ALA A 113 5.82 2.46 -11.56
N ASP A 114 4.52 2.55 -11.34
CA ASP A 114 3.54 1.59 -11.84
C ASP A 114 3.16 1.89 -13.29
N PHE A 115 3.23 3.15 -13.69
CA PHE A 115 3.05 3.59 -15.06
C PHE A 115 3.73 4.94 -15.31
N MET A 116 3.83 5.30 -16.57
CA MET A 116 4.38 6.57 -17.02
C MET A 116 3.33 7.35 -17.78
N ILE A 117 3.40 8.67 -17.69
CA ILE A 117 2.55 9.58 -18.44
C ILE A 117 3.38 10.60 -19.21
N ARG A 118 2.88 11.01 -20.35
CA ARG A 118 3.46 12.07 -21.19
C ARG A 118 2.32 12.91 -21.76
N VAL A 119 2.54 14.22 -21.89
CA VAL A 119 1.59 15.08 -22.60
C VAL A 119 1.55 14.69 -24.08
N LYS A 120 0.36 14.43 -24.61
CA LYS A 120 0.17 14.19 -26.04
C LYS A 120 0.62 15.40 -26.85
N ASP A 121 1.17 15.15 -28.01
CA ASP A 121 1.58 16.20 -28.96
C ASP A 121 2.61 17.20 -28.42
N SER A 122 3.23 16.91 -27.28
CA SER A 122 4.35 17.69 -26.77
C SER A 122 5.61 17.42 -27.59
N SER A 123 6.28 18.48 -28.01
CA SER A 123 7.62 18.40 -28.62
C SER A 123 8.66 17.85 -27.63
N GLU A 124 8.38 17.93 -26.32
CA GLU A 124 9.22 17.35 -25.28
C GLU A 124 8.89 15.87 -25.10
N ASN A 125 9.79 14.99 -25.53
CA ASN A 125 9.67 13.53 -25.33
C ASN A 125 10.02 13.14 -23.87
N ARG A 126 9.35 13.79 -22.90
CA ARG A 126 9.64 13.60 -21.48
C ARG A 126 8.49 12.87 -20.79
N TRP A 127 8.83 11.79 -20.13
CA TRP A 127 7.91 10.98 -19.37
C TRP A 127 7.96 11.31 -17.88
N ILE A 128 6.83 11.24 -17.21
CA ILE A 128 6.66 11.44 -15.78
C ILE A 128 6.32 10.08 -15.17
N GLY A 129 7.12 9.64 -14.22
CA GLY A 129 6.85 8.41 -13.49
C GLY A 129 5.75 8.60 -12.44
N VAL A 130 4.82 7.66 -12.41
CA VAL A 130 3.68 7.67 -11.46
C VAL A 130 3.69 6.39 -10.64
N GLN A 131 3.63 6.55 -9.32
CA GLN A 131 3.34 5.48 -8.38
C GLN A 131 1.86 5.50 -8.03
N LEU A 132 1.18 4.39 -8.23
CA LEU A 132 -0.24 4.26 -7.95
C LEU A 132 -0.48 3.58 -6.60
N LYS A 133 -1.39 4.14 -5.83
CA LYS A 133 -1.93 3.50 -4.63
C LYS A 133 -3.45 3.50 -4.71
N VAL A 134 -4.04 2.32 -4.63
CA VAL A 134 -5.48 2.16 -4.74
C VAL A 134 -6.05 1.65 -3.43
N THR A 135 -7.15 2.23 -3.01
CA THR A 135 -8.00 1.70 -1.95
C THR A 135 -9.39 1.43 -2.50
N ARG A 136 -10.06 0.39 -1.99
CA ARG A 136 -11.39 0.05 -2.48
C ARG A 136 -12.43 1.04 -1.97
N LYS A 137 -12.39 1.31 -0.66
CA LYS A 137 -13.41 2.13 0.01
C LYS A 137 -12.85 2.89 1.21
N ILE A 138 -13.64 3.84 1.69
CA ILE A 138 -13.41 4.48 2.97
C ILE A 138 -13.60 3.47 4.12
N SER A 139 -12.70 3.49 5.10
CA SER A 139 -12.79 2.68 6.30
C SER A 139 -12.58 3.57 7.52
N PHE A 140 -13.47 3.50 8.53
CA PHE A 140 -13.40 4.35 9.73
C PHE A 140 -13.27 5.85 9.40
N ARG A 141 -14.04 6.35 8.42
CA ARG A 141 -14.00 7.73 7.91
C ARG A 141 -12.63 8.17 7.38
N ARG A 142 -11.81 7.21 6.89
CA ARG A 142 -10.47 7.49 6.36
C ARG A 142 -10.20 6.64 5.12
N TYR A 143 -9.57 7.26 4.13
CA TYR A 143 -8.92 6.55 3.02
C TYR A 143 -7.53 6.14 3.49
N THR A 144 -7.17 4.88 3.35
CA THR A 144 -5.88 4.36 3.80
C THR A 144 -5.14 3.75 2.61
N PHE A 145 -4.03 4.38 2.25
CA PHE A 145 -3.11 3.90 1.23
C PHE A 145 -1.86 3.35 1.91
N ARG A 146 -1.47 2.12 1.56
CA ARG A 146 -0.36 1.39 2.20
C ARG A 146 0.86 1.35 1.29
N ASN A 147 1.98 0.92 1.85
CA ASN A 147 3.24 0.74 1.14
C ASN A 147 3.72 2.04 0.47
N VAL A 148 3.72 3.14 1.24
CA VAL A 148 4.31 4.41 0.83
C VAL A 148 5.78 4.40 1.26
N HIS A 149 6.71 4.31 0.29
CA HIS A 149 8.15 4.16 0.55
C HIS A 149 8.94 5.39 0.12
N LYS A 150 10.06 5.66 0.80
CA LYS A 150 11.00 6.73 0.44
C LYS A 150 11.59 6.57 -0.98
N SER A 151 11.60 5.35 -1.50
CA SER A 151 12.10 5.05 -2.85
C SER A 151 11.28 5.67 -3.99
N TYR A 152 10.15 6.30 -3.67
CA TYR A 152 9.28 6.97 -4.66
C TYR A 152 9.66 8.45 -4.90
N GLU A 153 10.83 8.84 -4.43
CA GLU A 153 11.38 10.17 -4.72
C GLU A 153 11.42 10.42 -6.24
N ASN A 154 11.07 11.65 -6.63
CA ASN A 154 10.93 12.09 -8.01
C ASN A 154 9.75 11.49 -8.79
N LEU A 155 8.84 10.78 -8.14
CA LEU A 155 7.59 10.30 -8.75
C LEU A 155 6.40 11.16 -8.32
N LEU A 156 5.39 11.20 -9.17
CA LEU A 156 4.05 11.59 -8.73
C LEU A 156 3.38 10.39 -8.06
N MET A 157 2.71 10.64 -6.95
CA MET A 157 1.90 9.62 -6.31
C MET A 157 0.42 9.89 -6.57
N PHE A 158 -0.23 8.91 -7.18
CA PHE A 158 -1.67 8.90 -7.39
C PHE A 158 -2.32 7.98 -6.36
N CYS A 159 -3.23 8.54 -5.56
CA CYS A 159 -4.00 7.82 -4.57
C CYS A 159 -5.46 7.79 -5.00
N TYR A 160 -5.98 6.62 -5.36
CA TYR A 160 -7.31 6.48 -5.93
C TYR A 160 -8.22 5.60 -5.09
N CYS A 161 -9.44 6.07 -4.82
CA CYS A 161 -10.49 5.27 -4.19
C CYS A 161 -11.50 4.82 -5.24
N LEU A 162 -11.63 3.49 -5.43
CA LEU A 162 -12.52 2.91 -6.45
C LEU A 162 -14.00 3.22 -6.21
N GLU A 163 -14.50 3.01 -4.99
CA GLU A 163 -15.94 3.15 -4.71
C GLU A 163 -16.38 4.62 -4.75
N ASP A 164 -15.59 5.53 -4.18
CA ASP A 164 -15.91 6.96 -4.12
C ASP A 164 -15.42 7.74 -5.36
N ARG A 165 -14.64 7.09 -6.23
CA ARG A 165 -14.02 7.69 -7.43
C ARG A 165 -13.25 8.99 -7.13
N LYS A 166 -12.58 9.02 -5.97
CA LYS A 166 -11.77 10.16 -5.53
C LYS A 166 -10.32 9.92 -5.86
N LEU A 167 -9.68 10.92 -6.45
CA LEU A 167 -8.29 10.91 -6.85
C LEU A 167 -7.54 12.03 -6.12
N TRP A 168 -6.43 11.69 -5.48
CA TRP A 168 -5.45 12.64 -4.96
C TRP A 168 -4.16 12.50 -5.75
N ILE A 169 -3.58 13.62 -6.15
CA ILE A 169 -2.30 13.67 -6.87
C ILE A 169 -1.30 14.43 -6.02
N PHE A 170 -0.24 13.75 -5.60
CA PHE A 170 0.81 14.32 -4.76
C PHE A 170 2.15 14.37 -5.49
N PRO A 171 2.90 15.48 -5.43
CA PRO A 171 4.34 15.39 -5.53
C PRO A 171 4.85 14.59 -4.31
N PHE A 172 5.76 13.65 -4.52
CA PHE A 172 6.23 12.78 -3.42
C PHE A 172 6.85 13.58 -2.27
N SER A 173 7.46 14.73 -2.56
CA SER A 173 8.02 15.65 -1.56
C SER A 173 7.04 16.03 -0.45
N GLU A 174 5.74 16.09 -0.74
CA GLU A 174 4.70 16.44 0.24
C GLU A 174 4.36 15.29 1.21
N ILE A 175 4.78 14.08 0.88
CA ILE A 175 4.48 12.87 1.66
C ILE A 175 5.72 12.06 2.03
N LYS A 176 6.94 12.58 1.76
CA LYS A 176 8.23 11.90 1.99
C LYS A 176 8.47 11.45 3.43
N ASP A 177 7.87 12.13 4.40
CA ASP A 177 8.04 11.84 5.83
C ASP A 177 7.12 10.71 6.33
N LEU A 178 6.23 10.19 5.47
CA LEU A 178 5.37 9.06 5.81
C LEU A 178 6.19 7.76 5.84
N LYS A 179 5.99 6.97 6.89
CA LYS A 179 6.78 5.73 7.09
C LYS A 179 6.23 4.52 6.33
N ASP A 180 4.95 4.44 6.03
CA ASP A 180 4.32 3.27 5.38
C ASP A 180 2.89 3.55 4.91
N LYS A 181 2.16 4.42 5.58
CA LYS A 181 0.72 4.61 5.35
C LYS A 181 0.35 6.07 5.22
N LEU A 182 -0.34 6.38 4.15
CA LEU A 182 -1.03 7.66 3.98
C LEU A 182 -2.50 7.47 4.41
N LYS A 183 -2.93 8.26 5.39
CA LYS A 183 -4.32 8.28 5.88
C LYS A 183 -4.93 9.64 5.59
N ILE A 184 -6.03 9.67 4.83
CA ILE A 184 -6.75 10.88 4.46
C ILE A 184 -8.16 10.82 5.05
N SER A 185 -8.52 11.79 5.88
CA SER A 185 -9.88 11.99 6.41
C SER A 185 -10.46 13.29 5.86
N GLU A 186 -11.73 13.56 6.13
CA GLU A 186 -12.41 14.79 5.71
C GLU A 186 -11.70 16.07 6.15
N ARG A 187 -11.01 16.04 7.30
CA ARG A 187 -10.25 17.18 7.84
C ARG A 187 -8.74 17.09 7.60
N SER A 188 -8.32 16.25 6.66
CA SER A 188 -6.90 16.06 6.39
C SER A 188 -6.31 17.24 5.63
N LYS A 189 -5.09 17.66 6.02
CA LYS A 189 -4.28 18.62 5.25
C LYS A 189 -4.03 18.18 3.80
N TYR A 190 -4.17 16.89 3.52
CA TYR A 190 -3.96 16.31 2.20
C TYR A 190 -5.14 16.50 1.25
N ASN A 191 -6.29 17.02 1.73
CA ASN A 191 -7.44 17.29 0.85
C ASN A 191 -7.17 18.43 -0.16
N LYS A 192 -6.16 19.25 0.06
CA LYS A 192 -5.68 20.23 -0.94
C LYS A 192 -5.18 19.56 -2.24
N PHE A 193 -4.88 18.27 -2.21
CA PHE A 193 -4.42 17.47 -3.37
C PHE A 193 -5.53 16.60 -3.98
N LEU A 194 -6.75 16.71 -3.47
CA LEU A 194 -7.92 16.07 -4.05
C LEU A 194 -8.21 16.73 -5.40
N VAL A 195 -8.29 15.91 -6.43
CA VAL A 195 -8.72 16.35 -7.76
C VAL A 195 -10.23 16.52 -7.74
N ASP A 196 -10.70 17.74 -7.92
CA ASP A 196 -12.12 18.00 -8.10
C ASP A 196 -12.57 17.56 -9.50
N LYS A 197 -13.86 17.29 -9.68
CA LYS A 197 -14.41 16.84 -10.97
C LYS A 197 -14.21 17.89 -12.09
N ASP A 198 -14.16 19.15 -11.69
CA ASP A 198 -13.98 20.29 -12.59
C ASP A 198 -12.51 20.68 -12.79
N ASP A 199 -11.59 20.04 -12.05
CA ASP A 199 -10.16 20.32 -12.17
C ASP A 199 -9.61 19.83 -13.51
N ASN A 200 -8.87 20.69 -14.16
CA ASN A 200 -8.04 20.29 -15.28
C ASN A 200 -6.81 19.52 -14.78
N ILE A 201 -6.90 18.19 -14.78
CA ILE A 201 -5.82 17.27 -14.36
C ILE A 201 -4.51 17.60 -15.07
N HIS A 202 -4.58 18.01 -16.33
CA HIS A 202 -3.41 18.40 -17.13
C HIS A 202 -2.70 19.59 -16.48
N SER A 203 -3.41 20.68 -16.20
CA SER A 203 -2.84 21.87 -15.55
C SER A 203 -2.31 21.56 -14.16
N LEU A 204 -3.01 20.72 -13.39
CA LEU A 204 -2.58 20.31 -12.06
C LEU A 204 -1.25 19.54 -12.10
N ILE A 205 -1.12 18.56 -12.98
CA ILE A 205 0.13 17.80 -13.13
C ILE A 205 1.27 18.70 -13.57
N LEU A 206 1.02 19.63 -14.49
CA LEU A 206 2.03 20.59 -14.94
C LEU A 206 2.45 21.55 -13.83
N SER A 207 1.54 21.92 -12.92
CA SER A 207 1.88 22.78 -11.77
C SER A 207 2.88 22.15 -10.81
N TYR A 208 2.99 20.81 -10.82
CA TYR A 208 3.97 20.07 -10.02
C TYR A 208 5.31 19.84 -10.73
N ARG A 209 5.52 20.45 -11.89
CA ARG A 209 6.70 20.18 -12.75
C ARG A 209 8.05 20.34 -12.05
N CYS A 210 8.17 21.19 -11.06
CA CYS A 210 9.38 21.37 -10.24
C CYS A 210 9.57 20.31 -9.15
N HIS A 211 8.57 19.44 -8.90
CA HIS A 211 8.57 18.47 -7.80
C HIS A 211 8.81 17.03 -8.23
N TYR A 212 8.94 16.74 -9.51
CA TYR A 212 9.19 15.40 -10.02
C TYR A 212 10.24 15.41 -11.14
N GLY A 213 10.91 14.27 -11.31
CA GLY A 213 11.88 14.07 -12.39
C GLY A 213 11.17 13.85 -13.73
N HIS A 214 11.80 14.35 -14.79
CA HIS A 214 11.46 14.01 -16.16
C HIS A 214 12.45 12.98 -16.66
N TYR A 215 11.96 11.92 -17.26
CA TYR A 215 12.76 10.83 -17.76
C TYR A 215 12.57 10.68 -19.26
N LEU A 216 13.66 10.47 -19.99
CA LEU A 216 13.54 9.91 -21.31
C LEU A 216 13.08 8.46 -21.19
N LYS A 217 12.27 7.98 -22.13
CA LYS A 217 11.67 6.63 -22.09
C LYS A 217 12.74 5.54 -21.98
N GLU A 218 13.86 5.73 -22.65
CA GLU A 218 15.01 4.84 -22.66
C GLU A 218 15.73 4.84 -21.30
N GLU A 219 15.96 6.01 -20.71
CA GLU A 219 16.59 6.16 -19.39
C GLU A 219 15.75 5.46 -18.31
N TYR A 220 14.42 5.60 -18.41
CA TYR A 220 13.53 4.97 -17.46
C TYR A 220 13.54 3.44 -17.61
N ARG A 221 13.56 2.92 -18.84
CA ARG A 221 13.69 1.48 -19.10
C ARG A 221 14.99 0.91 -18.56
N CYS A 222 16.09 1.65 -18.68
CA CYS A 222 17.42 1.24 -18.20
C CYS A 222 17.56 1.32 -16.67
N MET A 223 16.95 2.30 -16.00
CA MET A 223 16.97 2.40 -14.54
C MET A 223 16.28 1.22 -13.82
N LEU A 224 15.54 0.42 -14.54
CA LEU A 224 14.63 -0.60 -14.03
C LEU A 224 15.04 -2.03 -14.35
N GLY A 225 16.03 -2.22 -15.20
CA GLY A 225 16.61 -3.54 -15.49
C GLY A 225 17.95 -3.72 -14.78
N LYS A 226 18.32 -4.97 -14.50
CA LYS A 226 19.61 -5.38 -13.92
C LYS A 226 20.84 -5.01 -14.77
N ASP A 227 20.65 -4.29 -15.87
CA ASP A 227 21.70 -3.90 -16.80
C ASP A 227 22.10 -2.43 -16.65
N MET A 228 22.64 -2.07 -15.47
CA MET A 228 23.34 -0.79 -15.30
C MET A 228 24.43 -0.57 -16.36
N ASN A 229 25.00 -1.64 -16.89
CA ASN A 229 26.01 -1.56 -17.94
C ASN A 229 25.50 -0.98 -19.27
N ILE A 230 24.23 -1.24 -19.61
CA ILE A 230 23.62 -0.68 -20.84
C ILE A 230 23.33 0.81 -20.67
N PHE A 231 22.93 1.24 -19.48
CA PHE A 231 22.67 2.65 -19.16
C PHE A 231 23.93 3.52 -19.37
N LEU A 232 25.09 3.03 -18.92
CA LEU A 232 26.36 3.74 -19.06
C LEU A 232 26.77 3.93 -20.55
N LEU A 233 26.27 3.10 -21.46
CA LEU A 233 26.58 3.22 -22.90
C LEU A 233 25.86 4.41 -23.57
N PHE A 234 24.73 4.85 -23.03
CA PHE A 234 23.93 5.96 -23.59
C PHE A 234 24.21 7.32 -22.94
N LEU A 235 25.02 7.36 -21.88
CA LEU A 235 25.41 8.60 -21.24
C LEU A 235 26.59 9.26 -21.98
N SER A 236 26.56 10.59 -22.07
CA SER A 236 27.75 11.32 -22.47
C SER A 236 28.91 11.09 -21.48
N PRO A 237 30.17 11.25 -21.88
CA PRO A 237 31.32 11.06 -20.99
C PRO A 237 31.22 11.85 -19.67
N ILE A 238 30.65 13.05 -19.72
CA ILE A 238 30.46 13.92 -18.54
C ILE A 238 29.37 13.35 -17.61
N GLN A 239 28.32 12.79 -18.15
CA GLN A 239 27.22 12.16 -17.37
C GLN A 239 27.68 10.85 -16.74
N ARG A 240 28.52 10.04 -17.44
CA ARG A 240 29.16 8.84 -16.86
C ARG A 240 29.99 9.17 -15.64
N LEU A 241 30.87 10.15 -15.72
CA LEU A 241 31.73 10.59 -14.62
C LEU A 241 30.93 11.09 -13.40
N LYS A 242 29.76 11.73 -13.62
CA LYS A 242 28.89 12.14 -12.52
C LYS A 242 28.17 10.98 -11.86
N MET A 243 27.77 9.98 -12.63
CA MET A 243 27.09 8.79 -12.09
C MET A 243 28.05 7.85 -11.36
N GLU A 244 29.26 7.64 -11.90
CA GLU A 244 30.30 6.84 -11.22
C GLU A 244 30.64 7.40 -9.85
N LYS A 245 30.68 8.73 -9.69
CA LYS A 245 30.89 9.38 -8.39
C LYS A 245 29.71 9.23 -7.40
N LEU A 246 28.50 8.96 -7.88
CA LEU A 246 27.31 8.75 -7.04
C LEU A 246 27.11 7.28 -6.61
N ILE A 247 27.75 6.34 -7.31
CA ILE A 247 27.65 4.90 -7.02
C ILE A 247 28.70 4.47 -5.98
N PHE A 248 29.78 5.24 -5.81
CA PHE A 248 30.89 4.95 -4.87
C PHE A 248 30.86 5.80 -3.58
N ILE A 249 29.73 6.45 -3.25
CA ILE A 249 29.44 7.04 -1.95
C ILE A 249 28.28 6.26 -1.31
#